data_73f008e94ac672c157abd581b934f3d3
#
_entry.id   73f008e94ac672c157abd581b934f3d3
#
_cell.length_a   1.000
_cell.length_b   1.000
_cell.length_c   1.000
_cell.angle_alpha   90.00
_cell.angle_beta   90.00
_cell.angle_gamma   90.00
#
_symmetry.space_group_name_H-M   'P 1'
#
loop_
_entity.id
_entity.type
_entity.pdbx_description
1 polymer ?
#
loop_
_entity_poly.entity_id
_entity_poly.type
_entity_poly.pdbx_seq_one_letter_code
_entity_poly.pdbx_strand_id
1 'polypeptide(L)'
;SDLDVSVTIPADWQGVEGSSMYLEPGDVVTIRGLLYGLMLNSGNDAAAVLASAVAGDEATFVSWMNDYAAQIGMNDSHFSNPHGLDAEDHYSTAHDMARLMIRAMQNETFCQIGHTRHIEIDGFDLYFHNKLLNLYEYCVNGKTGYTAAAGRTLVTAAEKDGHQLVAVTLNAPDDWNDQIAMYEYAYAHYTPRRLCAAGDCFSTMSLTGAERAVPVYYTKTIDYLVNAGERVDQNIYLNRSLTESLEKGVLVGRVEFCVNGQYAGTSYLISGAYADAAGKEVSANWKNGFKNSCRLAGLYPDAQPSGTYRTDGLLSTAFWHNWG
;
A
#
# COMPACT_ATOMS: atom_id res chain seq x y z
N SER A 1 -6.81 6.26 17.65
CA SER A 1 -6.49 6.15 19.09
C SER A 1 -5.51 7.24 19.46
N ASP A 2 -5.68 7.78 20.66
CA ASP A 2 -4.76 8.76 21.24
C ASP A 2 -3.45 8.04 21.57
N LEU A 3 -2.34 8.40 20.94
CA LEU A 3 -1.04 7.76 21.13
C LEU A 3 -0.38 8.17 22.46
N ASP A 4 -0.87 9.22 23.10
CA ASP A 4 -0.30 9.75 24.34
C ASP A 4 -1.01 9.19 25.60
N VAL A 5 -1.93 8.24 25.41
CA VAL A 5 -2.51 7.46 26.51
C VAL A 5 -1.43 6.58 27.13
N SER A 6 -1.33 6.65 28.47
CA SER A 6 -0.38 5.86 29.24
C SER A 6 -0.93 4.47 29.58
N VAL A 7 -0.05 3.49 29.53
CA VAL A 7 -0.26 2.10 29.95
C VAL A 7 0.65 1.84 31.14
N THR A 8 0.11 1.29 32.22
CA THR A 8 0.91 0.82 33.35
C THR A 8 1.19 -0.66 33.20
N ILE A 9 2.47 -1.06 33.27
CA ILE A 9 2.87 -2.45 33.15
C ILE A 9 2.39 -3.23 34.38
N PRO A 10 1.66 -4.34 34.24
CA PRO A 10 1.10 -5.10 35.35
C PRO A 10 2.16 -5.57 36.32
N ALA A 11 1.78 -5.65 37.60
CA ALA A 11 2.69 -6.08 38.68
C ALA A 11 3.14 -7.55 38.56
N ASP A 12 2.39 -8.36 37.85
CA ASP A 12 2.67 -9.77 37.54
C ASP A 12 3.28 -10.00 36.17
N TRP A 13 3.72 -8.94 35.50
CA TRP A 13 4.37 -9.01 34.20
C TRP A 13 5.62 -9.88 34.22
N GLN A 14 5.69 -10.86 33.32
CA GLN A 14 6.80 -11.83 33.26
C GLN A 14 7.80 -11.54 32.12
N GLY A 15 7.56 -10.51 31.31
CA GLY A 15 8.34 -10.25 30.11
C GLY A 15 8.05 -11.21 28.96
N VAL A 16 8.72 -10.98 27.84
CA VAL A 16 8.75 -11.86 26.67
C VAL A 16 10.20 -12.07 26.28
N GLU A 17 10.57 -13.31 25.93
CA GLU A 17 11.94 -13.62 25.52
C GLU A 17 12.37 -12.90 24.24
N GLY A 18 13.68 -12.77 24.05
CA GLY A 18 14.28 -12.17 22.84
C GLY A 18 14.54 -10.67 22.97
N SER A 19 14.35 -9.95 21.86
CA SER A 19 14.56 -8.49 21.84
C SER A 19 13.55 -7.77 22.71
N SER A 20 14.01 -6.76 23.47
CA SER A 20 13.17 -6.11 24.50
C SER A 20 13.49 -4.62 24.56
N MET A 21 12.55 -3.80 24.95
CA MET A 21 12.78 -2.46 25.48
C MET A 21 12.99 -2.46 27.00
N TYR A 22 12.94 -3.64 27.64
CA TYR A 22 13.15 -3.89 29.08
C TYR A 22 12.09 -3.27 29.97
N LEU A 23 10.81 -3.51 29.65
CA LEU A 23 9.69 -3.11 30.49
C LEU A 23 9.68 -3.85 31.83
N GLU A 24 9.57 -3.09 32.92
CA GLU A 24 9.49 -3.62 34.29
C GLU A 24 8.09 -3.44 34.88
N PRO A 25 7.66 -4.32 35.83
CA PRO A 25 6.40 -4.14 36.56
C PRO A 25 6.29 -2.76 37.21
N GLY A 26 5.21 -2.06 36.88
CA GLY A 26 4.95 -0.71 37.39
C GLY A 26 5.43 0.43 36.53
N ASP A 27 6.17 0.16 35.45
CA ASP A 27 6.49 1.20 34.46
C ASP A 27 5.22 1.82 33.89
N VAL A 28 5.30 3.12 33.61
CA VAL A 28 4.22 3.88 32.96
C VAL A 28 4.72 4.39 31.62
N VAL A 29 4.20 3.82 30.53
CA VAL A 29 4.68 4.06 29.17
C VAL A 29 3.50 4.47 28.30
N THR A 30 3.69 5.42 27.40
CA THR A 30 2.65 5.81 26.44
C THR A 30 2.53 4.78 25.31
N ILE A 31 1.35 4.71 24.66
CA ILE A 31 1.19 3.92 23.43
C ILE A 31 2.25 4.32 22.39
N ARG A 32 2.58 5.60 22.31
CA ARG A 32 3.65 6.13 21.46
C ARG A 32 5.00 5.53 21.83
N GLY A 33 5.37 5.53 23.10
CA GLY A 33 6.62 4.95 23.61
C GLY A 33 6.73 3.46 23.29
N LEU A 34 5.63 2.71 23.48
CA LEU A 34 5.57 1.29 23.13
C LEU A 34 5.73 1.05 21.63
N LEU A 35 5.14 1.91 20.78
CA LEU A 35 5.31 1.80 19.30
C LEU A 35 6.77 2.09 18.90
N TYR A 36 7.44 3.04 19.53
CA TYR A 36 8.87 3.27 19.32
C TYR A 36 9.70 2.07 19.80
N GLY A 37 9.42 1.51 20.99
CA GLY A 37 10.09 0.31 21.49
C GLY A 37 9.93 -0.90 20.58
N LEU A 38 8.71 -1.11 20.07
CA LEU A 38 8.40 -2.15 19.09
C LEU A 38 9.21 -1.97 17.79
N MET A 39 9.23 -0.77 17.25
CA MET A 39 9.85 -0.54 15.93
C MET A 39 11.38 -0.43 16.01
N LEU A 40 11.93 0.33 16.96
CA LEU A 40 13.36 0.61 17.05
C LEU A 40 14.12 -0.56 17.70
N ASN A 41 13.70 -0.96 18.89
CA ASN A 41 14.34 -2.03 19.64
C ASN A 41 13.84 -3.42 19.29
N SER A 42 12.83 -3.52 18.44
CA SER A 42 12.17 -4.80 18.14
C SER A 42 11.60 -5.47 19.39
N GLY A 43 11.10 -4.65 20.35
CA GLY A 43 10.68 -5.10 21.68
C GLY A 43 9.51 -6.08 21.61
N ASN A 44 9.77 -7.35 21.96
CA ASN A 44 8.71 -8.37 22.05
C ASN A 44 7.78 -8.07 23.22
N ASP A 45 8.32 -7.53 24.30
CA ASP A 45 7.59 -6.99 25.44
C ASP A 45 6.65 -5.85 25.05
N ALA A 46 7.14 -4.89 24.26
CA ALA A 46 6.32 -3.80 23.73
C ALA A 46 5.18 -4.32 22.84
N ALA A 47 5.45 -5.35 22.00
CA ALA A 47 4.43 -5.96 21.16
C ALA A 47 3.29 -6.59 21.99
N ALA A 48 3.64 -7.38 23.00
CA ALA A 48 2.69 -8.05 23.86
C ALA A 48 1.85 -7.06 24.69
N VAL A 49 2.49 -6.03 25.26
CA VAL A 49 1.80 -4.97 26.02
C VAL A 49 0.87 -4.17 25.11
N LEU A 50 1.31 -3.80 23.89
CA LEU A 50 0.46 -3.10 22.91
C LEU A 50 -0.75 -3.94 22.52
N ALA A 51 -0.57 -5.22 22.24
CA ALA A 51 -1.64 -6.14 21.90
C ALA A 51 -2.71 -6.17 23.00
N SER A 52 -2.28 -6.36 24.24
CA SER A 52 -3.18 -6.39 25.40
C SER A 52 -3.85 -5.03 25.66
N ALA A 53 -3.12 -3.93 25.53
CA ALA A 53 -3.66 -2.58 25.76
C ALA A 53 -4.71 -2.16 24.71
N VAL A 54 -4.57 -2.63 23.46
CA VAL A 54 -5.45 -2.23 22.35
C VAL A 54 -6.65 -3.18 22.19
N ALA A 55 -6.45 -4.49 22.38
CA ALA A 55 -7.48 -5.50 22.14
C ALA A 55 -8.01 -6.18 23.41
N GLY A 56 -7.40 -5.89 24.57
CA GLY A 56 -7.74 -6.53 25.85
C GLY A 56 -6.91 -7.78 26.14
N ASP A 57 -6.53 -8.53 25.10
CA ASP A 57 -5.63 -9.69 25.20
C ASP A 57 -4.93 -9.94 23.87
N GLU A 58 -3.84 -10.74 23.91
CA GLU A 58 -3.04 -11.07 22.71
C GLU A 58 -3.79 -11.91 21.69
N ALA A 59 -4.63 -12.83 22.11
CA ALA A 59 -5.35 -13.72 21.21
C ALA A 59 -6.34 -12.93 20.33
N THR A 60 -7.05 -11.99 20.95
CA THR A 60 -7.94 -11.06 20.24
C THR A 60 -7.15 -10.20 19.25
N PHE A 61 -5.99 -9.69 19.66
CA PHE A 61 -5.13 -8.89 18.79
C PHE A 61 -4.61 -9.70 17.59
N VAL A 62 -4.16 -10.93 17.81
CA VAL A 62 -3.72 -11.86 16.77
C VAL A 62 -4.84 -12.17 15.77
N SER A 63 -6.08 -12.35 16.27
CA SER A 63 -7.24 -12.47 15.36
C SER A 63 -7.40 -11.24 14.46
N TRP A 64 -7.26 -10.02 15.02
CA TRP A 64 -7.30 -8.79 14.23
C TRP A 64 -6.15 -8.68 13.22
N MET A 65 -4.93 -9.14 13.59
CA MET A 65 -3.80 -9.20 12.65
C MET A 65 -4.13 -10.07 11.45
N ASN A 66 -4.68 -11.27 11.65
CA ASN A 66 -5.04 -12.18 10.57
C ASN A 66 -6.21 -11.64 9.72
N ASP A 67 -7.24 -11.07 10.35
CA ASP A 67 -8.34 -10.43 9.63
C ASP A 67 -7.86 -9.27 8.75
N TYR A 68 -6.95 -8.45 9.28
CA TYR A 68 -6.36 -7.35 8.52
C TYR A 68 -5.45 -7.84 7.40
N ALA A 69 -4.64 -8.88 7.64
CA ALA A 69 -3.82 -9.51 6.62
C ALA A 69 -4.69 -9.99 5.44
N ALA A 70 -5.79 -10.67 5.72
CA ALA A 70 -6.75 -11.08 4.69
C ALA A 70 -7.34 -9.88 3.93
N GLN A 71 -7.71 -8.79 4.63
CA GLN A 71 -8.25 -7.58 4.02
C GLN A 71 -7.28 -6.92 3.04
N ILE A 72 -5.98 -6.93 3.32
CA ILE A 72 -4.97 -6.35 2.44
C ILE A 72 -4.42 -7.36 1.43
N GLY A 73 -4.94 -8.58 1.40
CA GLY A 73 -4.62 -9.61 0.41
C GLY A 73 -3.33 -10.39 0.69
N MET A 74 -2.92 -10.50 1.96
CA MET A 74 -1.83 -11.38 2.42
C MET A 74 -2.36 -12.82 2.57
N ASN A 75 -2.60 -13.48 1.44
CA ASN A 75 -3.29 -14.77 1.41
C ASN A 75 -2.40 -15.97 1.78
N ASP A 76 -1.09 -15.76 1.80
CA ASP A 76 -0.08 -16.77 2.11
C ASP A 76 0.65 -16.43 3.42
N SER A 77 -0.08 -15.85 4.39
CA SER A 77 0.44 -15.44 5.70
C SER A 77 -0.51 -15.82 6.82
N HIS A 78 0.04 -16.22 7.95
CA HIS A 78 -0.69 -16.44 9.20
C HIS A 78 0.16 -16.02 10.39
N PHE A 79 -0.46 -15.30 11.31
CA PHE A 79 0.16 -14.80 12.54
C PHE A 79 -0.38 -15.56 13.75
N SER A 80 0.52 -16.03 14.62
CA SER A 80 0.19 -16.76 15.85
C SER A 80 0.50 -15.97 17.11
N ASN A 81 1.25 -14.87 16.99
CA ASN A 81 1.60 -13.97 18.09
C ASN A 81 1.92 -12.56 17.54
N PRO A 82 1.95 -11.52 18.41
CA PRO A 82 2.19 -10.15 17.98
C PRO A 82 3.68 -9.77 17.83
N HIS A 83 4.62 -10.60 18.31
CA HIS A 83 6.04 -10.29 18.42
C HIS A 83 6.94 -11.03 17.41
N GLY A 84 6.43 -12.05 16.71
CA GLY A 84 7.17 -12.73 15.64
C GLY A 84 8.11 -13.85 16.09
N LEU A 85 8.02 -14.34 17.32
CA LEU A 85 8.72 -15.55 17.73
C LEU A 85 8.14 -16.78 17.02
N ASP A 86 8.98 -17.79 16.81
CA ASP A 86 8.63 -18.99 16.07
C ASP A 86 7.43 -19.73 16.69
N ALA A 87 6.46 -20.08 15.84
CA ALA A 87 5.35 -20.96 16.17
C ALA A 87 4.99 -21.78 14.92
N GLU A 88 4.36 -22.95 15.10
CA GLU A 88 4.08 -23.91 14.04
C GLU A 88 3.31 -23.29 12.86
N ASP A 89 2.33 -22.44 13.17
CA ASP A 89 1.47 -21.77 12.18
C ASP A 89 1.83 -20.29 11.96
N HIS A 90 3.07 -19.85 12.28
CA HIS A 90 3.52 -18.49 12.09
C HIS A 90 4.38 -18.38 10.84
N TYR A 91 3.78 -17.90 9.74
CA TYR A 91 4.48 -17.81 8.45
C TYR A 91 4.03 -16.63 7.62
N SER A 92 4.87 -16.24 6.68
CA SER A 92 4.57 -15.24 5.65
C SER A 92 5.41 -15.49 4.39
N THR A 93 5.16 -14.71 3.35
CA THR A 93 5.95 -14.67 2.12
C THR A 93 6.55 -13.28 1.90
N ALA A 94 7.58 -13.18 1.07
CA ALA A 94 8.15 -11.90 0.69
C ALA A 94 7.12 -11.00 0.00
N HIS A 95 6.24 -11.58 -0.81
CA HIS A 95 5.16 -10.85 -1.49
C HIS A 95 4.16 -10.25 -0.49
N ASP A 96 3.73 -11.02 0.50
CA ASP A 96 2.78 -10.54 1.50
C ASP A 96 3.40 -9.48 2.42
N MET A 97 4.67 -9.67 2.81
CA MET A 97 5.40 -8.66 3.58
C MET A 97 5.61 -7.36 2.79
N ALA A 98 5.81 -7.44 1.47
CA ALA A 98 5.84 -6.25 0.62
C ALA A 98 4.47 -5.54 0.60
N ARG A 99 3.36 -6.28 0.51
CA ARG A 99 1.99 -5.72 0.62
C ARG A 99 1.76 -5.01 1.94
N LEU A 100 2.17 -5.64 3.04
CA LEU A 100 2.08 -5.05 4.38
C LEU A 100 2.86 -3.74 4.46
N MET A 101 4.10 -3.72 3.96
CA MET A 101 4.94 -2.51 3.97
C MET A 101 4.34 -1.39 3.12
N ILE A 102 3.86 -1.69 1.90
CA ILE A 102 3.17 -0.72 1.05
C ILE A 102 1.96 -0.11 1.77
N ARG A 103 1.20 -0.92 2.49
CA ARG A 103 0.05 -0.45 3.26
C ARG A 103 0.46 0.37 4.48
N ALA A 104 1.49 -0.05 5.21
CA ALA A 104 2.02 0.65 6.38
C ALA A 104 2.60 2.02 6.03
N MET A 105 3.27 2.16 4.89
CA MET A 105 3.82 3.43 4.38
C MET A 105 2.74 4.49 4.06
N GLN A 106 1.45 4.14 4.04
CA GLN A 106 0.35 5.09 3.93
C GLN A 106 -0.03 5.72 5.29
N ASN A 107 0.56 5.26 6.39
CA ASN A 107 0.31 5.77 7.74
C ASN A 107 1.43 6.72 8.16
N GLU A 108 1.10 7.98 8.40
CA GLU A 108 2.08 9.03 8.76
C GLU A 108 2.84 8.70 10.06
N THR A 109 2.16 8.15 11.07
CA THR A 109 2.80 7.75 12.34
C THR A 109 3.82 6.63 12.12
N PHE A 110 3.47 5.62 11.32
CA PHE A 110 4.41 4.55 10.96
C PHE A 110 5.62 5.10 10.21
N CYS A 111 5.41 6.02 9.26
CA CYS A 111 6.50 6.67 8.53
C CYS A 111 7.41 7.47 9.46
N GLN A 112 6.83 8.23 10.38
CA GLN A 112 7.58 9.02 11.36
C GLN A 112 8.44 8.13 12.27
N ILE A 113 7.86 7.08 12.87
CA ILE A 113 8.56 6.16 13.78
C ILE A 113 9.66 5.44 13.02
N GLY A 114 9.36 4.88 11.84
CA GLY A 114 10.32 4.09 11.05
C GLY A 114 11.44 4.90 10.40
N HIS A 115 11.34 6.23 10.36
CA HIS A 115 12.43 7.13 9.93
C HIS A 115 13.33 7.56 11.11
N THR A 116 12.88 7.34 12.34
CA THR A 116 13.60 7.74 13.56
C THR A 116 14.77 6.78 13.82
N ARG A 117 15.97 7.32 13.97
CA ARG A 117 17.17 6.52 14.25
C ARG A 117 17.42 6.31 15.73
N HIS A 118 17.05 7.31 16.53
CA HIS A 118 17.24 7.34 17.97
C HIS A 118 16.19 8.25 18.59
N ILE A 119 15.68 7.89 19.77
CA ILE A 119 14.78 8.71 20.57
C ILE A 119 14.88 8.37 22.05
N GLU A 120 14.81 9.39 22.89
CA GLU A 120 14.54 9.24 24.31
C GLU A 120 13.06 9.52 24.56
N ILE A 121 12.31 8.55 25.07
CA ILE A 121 10.86 8.65 25.30
C ILE A 121 10.44 7.81 26.50
N ASP A 122 9.60 8.37 27.36
CA ASP A 122 9.07 7.72 28.59
C ASP A 122 10.19 7.14 29.50
N GLY A 123 11.38 7.72 29.48
CA GLY A 123 12.54 7.24 30.23
C GLY A 123 13.37 6.15 29.54
N PHE A 124 13.00 5.74 28.34
CA PHE A 124 13.72 4.76 27.53
C PHE A 124 14.58 5.44 26.47
N ASP A 125 15.79 4.90 26.27
CA ASP A 125 16.76 5.32 25.25
C ASP A 125 16.77 4.27 24.12
N LEU A 126 16.15 4.56 22.98
CA LEU A 126 15.81 3.61 21.95
C LEU A 126 16.57 3.89 20.64
N TYR A 127 17.22 2.85 20.09
CA TYR A 127 18.01 2.92 18.87
C TYR A 127 17.47 1.97 17.80
N PHE A 128 17.35 2.47 16.57
CA PHE A 128 16.82 1.64 15.50
C PHE A 128 17.86 0.63 14.98
N HIS A 129 17.46 -0.63 14.95
CA HIS A 129 18.31 -1.72 14.48
C HIS A 129 18.43 -1.78 12.96
N ASN A 130 17.59 -1.07 12.20
CA ASN A 130 17.66 -1.00 10.74
C ASN A 130 18.87 -0.15 10.30
N LYS A 131 19.99 -0.81 10.03
CA LYS A 131 21.23 -0.16 9.57
C LYS A 131 21.09 0.46 8.19
N LEU A 132 20.12 0.02 7.37
CA LEU A 132 19.94 0.52 6.00
C LEU A 132 19.61 2.02 5.98
N LEU A 133 18.96 2.55 7.03
CA LEU A 133 18.74 3.99 7.20
C LEU A 133 20.05 4.82 7.21
N ASN A 134 21.20 4.21 7.56
CA ASN A 134 22.49 4.86 7.56
C ASN A 134 23.37 4.44 6.37
N LEU A 135 23.13 3.26 5.80
CA LEU A 135 23.93 2.69 4.71
C LEU A 135 23.45 3.12 3.33
N TYR A 136 22.15 3.48 3.22
CA TYR A 136 21.54 3.84 1.96
C TYR A 136 20.72 5.11 2.08
N GLU A 137 21.14 6.17 1.43
CA GLU A 137 20.58 7.53 1.58
C GLU A 137 19.07 7.63 1.23
N TYR A 138 18.58 6.74 0.36
CA TYR A 138 17.17 6.72 -0.05
C TYR A 138 16.29 5.87 0.86
N CYS A 139 16.87 5.10 1.80
CA CYS A 139 16.06 4.31 2.74
C CYS A 139 15.26 5.22 3.68
N VAL A 140 13.94 5.05 3.71
CA VAL A 140 13.04 5.89 4.51
C VAL A 140 12.37 5.14 5.65
N ASN A 141 12.31 3.81 5.60
CA ASN A 141 11.66 2.99 6.62
C ASN A 141 12.11 1.53 6.54
N GLY A 142 11.77 0.73 7.53
CA GLY A 142 11.98 -0.70 7.49
C GLY A 142 11.80 -1.40 8.82
N LYS A 143 11.90 -2.75 8.78
CA LYS A 143 11.89 -3.59 9.96
C LYS A 143 12.78 -4.80 9.74
N THR A 144 13.68 -5.02 10.67
CA THR A 144 14.53 -6.23 10.76
C THR A 144 13.79 -7.34 11.48
N GLY A 145 14.10 -8.58 11.17
CA GLY A 145 13.69 -9.75 11.91
C GLY A 145 14.77 -10.83 11.94
N TYR A 146 14.80 -11.60 12.99
CA TYR A 146 15.65 -12.77 13.12
C TYR A 146 15.06 -13.77 14.09
N THR A 147 14.98 -15.00 13.67
CA THR A 147 14.82 -16.17 14.53
C THR A 147 15.76 -17.28 14.05
N ALA A 148 15.99 -18.30 14.88
CA ALA A 148 16.84 -19.42 14.48
C ALA A 148 16.24 -20.20 13.29
N ALA A 149 14.91 -20.28 13.19
CA ALA A 149 14.21 -20.95 12.10
C ALA A 149 14.11 -20.10 10.82
N ALA A 150 13.79 -18.81 10.95
CA ALA A 150 13.60 -17.93 9.80
C ALA A 150 14.90 -17.40 9.20
N GLY A 151 16.00 -17.38 9.96
CA GLY A 151 17.22 -16.66 9.58
C GLY A 151 17.02 -15.14 9.61
N ARG A 152 17.88 -14.39 8.92
CA ARG A 152 17.78 -12.94 8.80
C ARG A 152 16.68 -12.56 7.81
N THR A 153 15.78 -11.70 8.24
CA THR A 153 14.69 -11.15 7.42
C THR A 153 14.72 -9.63 7.48
N LEU A 154 14.43 -9.00 6.37
CA LEU A 154 14.40 -7.55 6.29
C LEU A 154 13.31 -7.09 5.31
N VAL A 155 12.49 -6.14 5.73
CA VAL A 155 11.59 -5.40 4.85
C VAL A 155 11.90 -3.92 4.97
N THR A 156 12.16 -3.24 3.85
CA THR A 156 12.42 -1.80 3.85
C THR A 156 11.66 -1.09 2.75
N ALA A 157 11.56 0.23 2.90
CA ALA A 157 11.11 1.15 1.87
C ALA A 157 12.21 2.17 1.57
N ALA A 158 12.38 2.50 0.30
CA ALA A 158 13.27 3.55 -0.17
C ALA A 158 12.49 4.53 -1.04
N GLU A 159 12.89 5.80 -1.04
CA GLU A 159 12.30 6.85 -1.86
C GLU A 159 13.40 7.66 -2.56
N LYS A 160 13.30 7.75 -3.88
CA LYS A 160 14.19 8.54 -4.73
C LYS A 160 13.37 9.28 -5.77
N ASP A 161 13.56 10.58 -5.89
CA ASP A 161 12.86 11.45 -6.86
C ASP A 161 11.32 11.31 -6.82
N GLY A 162 10.75 11.14 -5.61
CA GLY A 162 9.32 10.96 -5.40
C GLY A 162 8.80 9.55 -5.72
N HIS A 163 9.70 8.57 -5.98
CA HIS A 163 9.32 7.18 -6.24
C HIS A 163 9.69 6.30 -5.06
N GLN A 164 8.67 5.66 -4.49
CA GLN A 164 8.84 4.71 -3.40
C GLN A 164 8.95 3.28 -3.94
N LEU A 165 9.93 2.55 -3.42
CA LEU A 165 10.15 1.13 -3.65
C LEU A 165 10.13 0.40 -2.31
N VAL A 166 9.69 -0.86 -2.34
CA VAL A 166 9.76 -1.77 -1.20
C VAL A 166 10.62 -2.97 -1.57
N ALA A 167 11.54 -3.35 -0.70
CA ALA A 167 12.34 -4.55 -0.82
C ALA A 167 12.09 -5.47 0.38
N VAL A 168 12.05 -6.78 0.12
CA VAL A 168 11.92 -7.82 1.14
C VAL A 168 12.94 -8.91 0.87
N THR A 169 13.71 -9.25 1.89
CA THR A 169 14.63 -10.40 1.88
C THR A 169 14.29 -11.33 3.03
N LEU A 170 14.23 -12.63 2.76
CA LEU A 170 13.96 -13.68 3.74
C LEU A 170 15.11 -14.67 3.74
N ASN A 171 15.59 -15.05 4.94
CA ASN A 171 16.74 -15.91 5.14
C ASN A 171 17.98 -15.48 4.32
N ALA A 172 18.24 -14.17 4.31
CA ALA A 172 19.31 -13.55 3.53
C ALA A 172 20.42 -13.04 4.48
N PRO A 173 21.58 -13.73 4.57
CA PRO A 173 22.63 -13.34 5.50
C PRO A 173 23.28 -11.99 5.17
N ASP A 174 23.25 -11.55 3.92
CA ASP A 174 23.77 -10.24 3.45
C ASP A 174 22.65 -9.25 3.08
N ASP A 175 21.54 -9.29 3.80
CA ASP A 175 20.30 -8.56 3.57
C ASP A 175 20.48 -7.05 3.26
N TRP A 176 21.48 -6.39 3.88
CA TRP A 176 21.77 -4.98 3.63
C TRP A 176 22.23 -4.72 2.19
N ASN A 177 23.27 -5.48 1.76
CA ASN A 177 23.82 -5.33 0.42
C ASN A 177 22.84 -5.83 -0.65
N ASP A 178 22.12 -6.93 -0.37
CA ASP A 178 21.10 -7.46 -1.26
C ASP A 178 20.01 -6.41 -1.55
N GLN A 179 19.51 -5.73 -0.51
CA GLN A 179 18.47 -4.72 -0.70
C GLN A 179 19.00 -3.45 -1.37
N ILE A 180 20.21 -3.00 -1.05
CA ILE A 180 20.85 -1.89 -1.77
C ILE A 180 20.95 -2.22 -3.26
N ALA A 181 21.45 -3.43 -3.59
CA ALA A 181 21.58 -3.86 -4.99
C ALA A 181 20.22 -3.91 -5.71
N MET A 182 19.17 -4.39 -5.04
CA MET A 182 17.81 -4.39 -5.60
C MET A 182 17.29 -2.97 -5.86
N TYR A 183 17.50 -2.04 -4.94
CA TYR A 183 17.08 -0.64 -5.12
C TYR A 183 17.85 0.04 -6.25
N GLU A 184 19.18 -0.10 -6.26
CA GLU A 184 20.02 0.48 -7.33
C GLU A 184 19.63 -0.08 -8.70
N TYR A 185 19.40 -1.40 -8.79
CA TYR A 185 18.91 -2.00 -10.02
C TYR A 185 17.56 -1.41 -10.44
N ALA A 186 16.61 -1.32 -9.50
CA ALA A 186 15.28 -0.83 -9.81
C ALA A 186 15.29 0.64 -10.25
N TYR A 187 15.97 1.52 -9.52
CA TYR A 187 16.07 2.94 -9.89
C TYR A 187 16.85 3.18 -11.18
N ALA A 188 17.80 2.29 -11.53
CA ALA A 188 18.55 2.41 -12.79
C ALA A 188 17.76 1.94 -14.01
N HIS A 189 16.85 0.97 -13.86
CA HIS A 189 16.21 0.31 -14.99
C HIS A 189 14.73 0.65 -15.16
N TYR A 190 14.06 1.08 -14.09
CA TYR A 190 12.64 1.41 -14.12
C TYR A 190 12.44 2.91 -13.96
N THR A 191 11.70 3.49 -14.89
CA THR A 191 11.32 4.91 -14.84
C THR A 191 9.81 5.07 -14.72
N PRO A 192 9.33 6.05 -13.95
CA PRO A 192 7.91 6.33 -13.90
C PRO A 192 7.43 6.85 -15.26
N ARG A 193 6.38 6.24 -15.75
CA ARG A 193 5.71 6.64 -16.97
C ARG A 193 4.24 6.91 -16.71
N ARG A 194 3.81 8.11 -17.03
CA ARG A 194 2.39 8.44 -17.01
C ARG A 194 1.69 7.77 -18.18
N LEU A 195 0.78 6.85 -17.88
CA LEU A 195 -0.01 6.11 -18.88
C LEU A 195 -1.22 6.94 -19.29
N CYS A 196 -1.85 7.66 -18.36
CA CYS A 196 -2.88 8.67 -18.61
C CYS A 196 -2.98 9.63 -17.41
N ALA A 197 -3.56 10.81 -17.62
CA ALA A 197 -3.89 11.73 -16.53
C ALA A 197 -5.40 12.00 -16.48
N ALA A 198 -5.92 12.17 -15.26
CA ALA A 198 -7.32 12.55 -15.05
C ALA A 198 -7.59 13.91 -15.72
N GLY A 199 -8.63 13.97 -16.54
CA GLY A 199 -8.98 15.17 -17.30
C GLY A 199 -8.30 15.31 -18.66
N ASP A 200 -7.32 14.45 -19.00
CA ASP A 200 -6.77 14.42 -20.35
C ASP A 200 -7.80 13.86 -21.34
N CYS A 201 -7.83 14.44 -22.52
CA CYS A 201 -8.68 13.97 -23.61
C CYS A 201 -8.15 12.63 -24.15
N PHE A 202 -8.93 11.58 -24.00
CA PHE A 202 -8.63 10.27 -24.59
C PHE A 202 -8.82 10.29 -26.10
N SER A 203 -9.98 10.76 -26.56
CA SER A 203 -10.38 10.78 -27.97
C SER A 203 -11.68 11.57 -28.13
N THR A 204 -12.15 11.65 -29.34
CA THR A 204 -13.50 12.11 -29.66
C THR A 204 -14.35 10.94 -30.14
N MET A 205 -15.62 10.89 -29.70
CA MET A 205 -16.56 9.86 -30.08
C MET A 205 -17.68 10.45 -30.94
N SER A 206 -17.91 9.88 -32.11
CA SER A 206 -19.07 10.23 -32.94
C SER A 206 -20.29 9.43 -32.47
N LEU A 207 -21.38 10.11 -32.21
CA LEU A 207 -22.66 9.50 -31.85
C LEU A 207 -23.57 9.43 -33.10
N THR A 208 -24.30 8.35 -33.22
CA THR A 208 -25.29 8.21 -34.32
C THR A 208 -26.36 9.29 -34.18
N GLY A 209 -26.52 10.13 -35.19
CA GLY A 209 -27.48 11.23 -35.18
C GLY A 209 -26.98 12.57 -34.66
N ALA A 210 -25.73 12.63 -34.10
CA ALA A 210 -25.12 13.88 -33.66
C ALA A 210 -24.27 14.51 -34.76
N GLU A 211 -24.39 15.83 -34.97
CA GLU A 211 -23.62 16.57 -35.96
C GLU A 211 -22.14 16.77 -35.53
N ARG A 212 -21.80 16.57 -34.24
CA ARG A 212 -20.47 16.81 -33.67
C ARG A 212 -19.99 15.62 -32.85
N ALA A 213 -18.70 15.37 -32.93
CA ALA A 213 -18.02 14.42 -32.07
C ALA A 213 -17.93 14.96 -30.63
N VAL A 214 -18.17 14.09 -29.66
CA VAL A 214 -18.10 14.38 -28.23
C VAL A 214 -16.71 14.01 -27.70
N PRO A 215 -15.96 14.95 -27.06
CA PRO A 215 -14.69 14.61 -26.44
C PRO A 215 -14.90 13.68 -25.24
N VAL A 216 -13.97 12.75 -25.04
CA VAL A 216 -14.00 11.76 -23.98
C VAL A 216 -12.73 11.92 -23.15
N TYR A 217 -12.88 11.90 -21.83
CA TYR A 217 -11.80 12.19 -20.90
C TYR A 217 -11.53 11.04 -19.93
N TYR A 218 -10.28 10.88 -19.55
CA TYR A 218 -9.89 9.97 -18.46
C TYR A 218 -10.37 10.50 -17.11
N THR A 219 -10.80 9.59 -16.23
CA THR A 219 -11.26 9.93 -14.86
C THR A 219 -10.17 9.78 -13.80
N LYS A 220 -9.11 9.03 -14.10
CA LYS A 220 -8.04 8.70 -13.16
C LYS A 220 -6.68 8.86 -13.82
N THR A 221 -5.73 9.41 -13.07
CA THR A 221 -4.30 9.36 -13.42
C THR A 221 -3.75 7.98 -13.11
N ILE A 222 -2.98 7.42 -14.05
CA ILE A 222 -2.26 6.15 -13.87
C ILE A 222 -0.79 6.41 -14.21
N ASP A 223 0.03 6.32 -13.19
CA ASP A 223 1.48 6.30 -13.29
C ASP A 223 1.96 4.86 -13.04
N TYR A 224 2.92 4.37 -13.81
CA TYR A 224 3.46 3.03 -13.70
C TYR A 224 4.98 3.03 -13.93
N LEU A 225 5.70 2.17 -13.22
CA LEU A 225 7.14 2.00 -13.43
C LEU A 225 7.38 1.07 -14.62
N VAL A 226 8.11 1.55 -15.61
CA VAL A 226 8.34 0.85 -16.87
C VAL A 226 9.84 0.78 -17.13
N ASN A 227 10.31 -0.40 -17.52
CA ASN A 227 11.66 -0.59 -18.04
C ASN A 227 11.71 -0.17 -19.52
N ALA A 228 12.86 0.26 -19.99
CA ALA A 228 13.06 0.78 -21.36
C ALA A 228 12.66 -0.17 -22.49
N GLY A 229 12.60 -1.49 -22.24
CA GLY A 229 12.20 -2.50 -23.23
C GLY A 229 10.74 -2.95 -23.11
N GLU A 230 9.99 -2.45 -22.13
CA GLU A 230 8.63 -2.93 -21.86
C GLU A 230 7.60 -2.26 -22.77
N ARG A 231 6.68 -3.09 -23.25
CA ARG A 231 5.58 -2.64 -24.09
C ARG A 231 4.37 -2.26 -23.25
N VAL A 232 3.83 -1.07 -23.51
CA VAL A 232 2.58 -0.61 -22.90
C VAL A 232 1.44 -0.82 -23.91
N ASP A 233 0.45 -1.61 -23.52
CA ASP A 233 -0.75 -1.88 -24.30
C ASP A 233 -1.98 -1.24 -23.63
N GLN A 234 -2.99 -0.91 -24.45
CA GLN A 234 -4.27 -0.37 -24.01
C GLN A 234 -5.41 -1.26 -24.52
N ASN A 235 -6.23 -1.78 -23.61
CA ASN A 235 -7.48 -2.47 -23.94
C ASN A 235 -8.62 -1.49 -23.73
N ILE A 236 -9.33 -1.13 -24.79
CA ILE A 236 -10.36 -0.12 -24.78
C ILE A 236 -11.74 -0.80 -24.83
N TYR A 237 -12.57 -0.51 -23.83
CA TYR A 237 -13.94 -1.01 -23.73
C TYR A 237 -14.90 0.16 -23.78
N LEU A 238 -15.66 0.28 -24.84
CA LEU A 238 -16.66 1.34 -25.03
C LEU A 238 -18.07 0.80 -24.85
N ASN A 239 -18.93 1.58 -24.24
CA ASN A 239 -20.35 1.27 -24.13
C ASN A 239 -21.02 1.49 -25.49
N ARG A 240 -21.56 0.42 -26.08
CA ARG A 240 -22.22 0.46 -27.41
C ARG A 240 -23.68 0.98 -27.36
N SER A 241 -24.24 1.19 -26.18
CA SER A 241 -25.64 1.61 -25.99
C SER A 241 -25.81 3.13 -25.92
N LEU A 242 -24.80 3.91 -26.34
CA LEU A 242 -24.87 5.37 -26.30
C LEU A 242 -25.77 5.87 -27.44
N THR A 243 -26.90 6.41 -27.06
CA THR A 243 -27.91 6.99 -27.96
C THR A 243 -27.71 8.50 -28.18
N GLU A 244 -28.55 9.11 -29.00
CA GLU A 244 -28.44 10.43 -29.63
C GLU A 244 -28.16 11.66 -28.75
N SER A 245 -28.13 11.54 -27.41
CA SER A 245 -27.76 12.64 -26.52
C SER A 245 -26.91 12.14 -25.37
N LEU A 246 -25.73 12.74 -25.19
CA LEU A 246 -24.80 12.46 -24.09
C LEU A 246 -24.64 13.70 -23.23
N GLU A 247 -25.04 13.58 -21.96
CA GLU A 247 -24.71 14.60 -20.97
C GLU A 247 -23.23 14.58 -20.63
N LYS A 248 -22.72 15.74 -20.20
CA LYS A 248 -21.35 15.84 -19.68
C LYS A 248 -21.17 14.97 -18.44
N GLY A 249 -20.10 14.15 -18.41
CA GLY A 249 -19.78 13.29 -17.29
C GLY A 249 -20.44 11.91 -17.34
N VAL A 250 -21.12 11.57 -18.42
CA VAL A 250 -21.67 10.21 -18.62
C VAL A 250 -20.54 9.23 -18.85
N LEU A 251 -20.60 8.08 -18.17
CA LEU A 251 -19.67 6.99 -18.37
C LEU A 251 -19.84 6.38 -19.76
N VAL A 252 -18.81 6.48 -20.60
CA VAL A 252 -18.82 5.98 -21.97
C VAL A 252 -17.96 4.74 -22.18
N GLY A 253 -17.12 4.39 -21.19
CA GLY A 253 -16.28 3.21 -21.27
C GLY A 253 -15.16 3.18 -20.23
N ARG A 254 -14.17 2.35 -20.50
CA ARG A 254 -12.92 2.28 -19.72
C ARG A 254 -11.75 1.91 -20.61
N VAL A 255 -10.55 2.29 -20.17
CA VAL A 255 -9.28 1.84 -20.72
C VAL A 255 -8.54 1.07 -19.65
N GLU A 256 -8.14 -0.14 -19.94
CA GLU A 256 -7.24 -0.95 -19.13
C GLU A 256 -5.84 -0.89 -19.75
N PHE A 257 -4.86 -0.50 -18.94
CA PHE A 257 -3.46 -0.46 -19.32
C PHE A 257 -2.79 -1.75 -18.90
N CYS A 258 -1.94 -2.29 -19.79
CA CYS A 258 -1.10 -3.44 -19.49
C CYS A 258 0.36 -3.10 -19.86
N VAL A 259 1.30 -3.57 -19.03
CA VAL A 259 2.75 -3.51 -19.33
C VAL A 259 3.25 -4.93 -19.48
N ASN A 260 3.81 -5.26 -20.64
CA ASN A 260 4.18 -6.64 -21.01
C ASN A 260 3.07 -7.68 -20.78
N GLY A 261 1.81 -7.29 -21.02
CA GLY A 261 0.65 -8.16 -20.81
C GLY A 261 0.15 -8.23 -19.36
N GLN A 262 0.85 -7.62 -18.42
CA GLN A 262 0.42 -7.52 -17.02
C GLN A 262 -0.43 -6.27 -16.82
N TYR A 263 -1.50 -6.41 -16.05
CA TYR A 263 -2.41 -5.31 -15.74
C TYR A 263 -1.71 -4.21 -14.94
N ALA A 264 -1.76 -2.98 -15.45
CA ALA A 264 -1.13 -1.80 -14.84
C ALA A 264 -2.16 -0.83 -14.23
N GLY A 265 -3.42 -0.89 -14.64
CA GLY A 265 -4.48 -0.07 -14.07
C GLY A 265 -5.63 0.20 -15.04
N THR A 266 -6.73 0.74 -14.51
CA THR A 266 -7.90 1.12 -15.29
C THR A 266 -8.26 2.58 -15.03
N SER A 267 -8.50 3.34 -16.11
CA SER A 267 -9.17 4.63 -16.07
C SER A 267 -10.51 4.53 -16.78
N TYR A 268 -11.56 5.01 -16.12
CA TYR A 268 -12.85 5.13 -16.78
C TYR A 268 -12.85 6.33 -17.71
N LEU A 269 -13.75 6.29 -18.70
CA LEU A 269 -13.93 7.31 -19.71
C LEU A 269 -15.28 7.98 -19.54
N ILE A 270 -15.28 9.32 -19.49
CA ILE A 270 -16.50 10.13 -19.37
C ILE A 270 -16.62 11.12 -20.52
N SER A 271 -17.85 11.43 -20.91
CA SER A 271 -18.16 12.46 -21.90
C SER A 271 -17.80 13.87 -21.36
N GLY A 272 -17.20 14.71 -22.19
CA GLY A 272 -16.79 16.07 -21.83
C GLY A 272 -17.84 17.15 -22.06
N ALA A 273 -18.78 16.94 -22.95
CA ALA A 273 -19.82 17.92 -23.28
C ALA A 273 -21.19 17.23 -23.32
N TYR A 274 -22.23 18.02 -23.02
CA TYR A 274 -23.59 17.66 -23.37
C TYR A 274 -23.82 18.05 -24.84
N ALA A 275 -24.08 17.08 -25.66
CA ALA A 275 -24.55 17.32 -27.01
C ALA A 275 -26.02 16.93 -27.10
N ASP A 276 -26.91 17.88 -27.32
CA ASP A 276 -28.28 17.59 -27.75
C ASP A 276 -28.26 17.09 -29.22
N ALA A 277 -29.41 16.60 -29.70
CA ALA A 277 -29.54 16.15 -31.08
C ALA A 277 -29.23 17.23 -32.13
N ALA A 278 -29.14 18.51 -31.72
CA ALA A 278 -28.76 19.66 -32.53
C ALA A 278 -27.28 20.08 -32.33
N GLY A 279 -26.49 19.37 -31.53
CA GLY A 279 -25.07 19.66 -31.29
C GLY A 279 -24.79 20.88 -30.40
N LYS A 280 -25.79 21.36 -29.62
CA LYS A 280 -25.64 22.52 -28.75
C LYS A 280 -25.14 22.12 -27.37
N GLU A 281 -24.10 22.76 -26.92
CA GLU A 281 -23.51 22.54 -25.60
C GLU A 281 -24.42 23.07 -24.48
N VAL A 282 -24.81 22.23 -23.51
CA VAL A 282 -25.63 22.60 -22.36
C VAL A 282 -24.84 22.41 -21.09
N SER A 283 -24.72 23.46 -20.27
CA SER A 283 -23.98 23.39 -18.99
C SER A 283 -24.81 22.62 -17.94
N ALA A 284 -24.36 21.45 -17.53
CA ALA A 284 -24.93 20.68 -16.43
C ALA A 284 -23.93 20.55 -15.25
N ASN A 285 -24.48 20.41 -14.04
CA ASN A 285 -23.69 20.25 -12.82
C ASN A 285 -23.08 18.83 -12.76
N TRP A 286 -21.92 18.66 -13.38
CA TRP A 286 -21.28 17.36 -13.71
C TRP A 286 -21.00 16.44 -12.52
N LYS A 287 -20.78 16.98 -11.29
CA LYS A 287 -20.46 16.17 -10.10
C LYS A 287 -21.57 15.19 -9.72
N ASN A 288 -22.82 15.57 -9.89
CA ASN A 288 -23.96 14.69 -9.58
C ASN A 288 -24.25 13.69 -10.70
N GLY A 289 -24.04 14.09 -11.96
CA GLY A 289 -24.20 13.20 -13.12
C GLY A 289 -23.23 12.03 -13.10
N PHE A 290 -21.96 12.27 -12.75
CA PHE A 290 -20.93 11.24 -12.67
C PHE A 290 -21.28 10.16 -11.63
N LYS A 291 -21.65 10.54 -10.40
CA LYS A 291 -22.04 9.59 -9.34
C LYS A 291 -23.25 8.73 -9.73
N ASN A 292 -24.25 9.34 -10.35
CA ASN A 292 -25.44 8.62 -10.78
C ASN A 292 -25.15 7.65 -11.93
N SER A 293 -24.33 8.04 -12.90
CA SER A 293 -23.94 7.17 -14.02
C SER A 293 -23.09 5.98 -13.56
N CYS A 294 -22.17 6.20 -12.60
CA CYS A 294 -21.40 5.14 -12.00
C CYS A 294 -22.26 4.16 -11.19
N ARG A 295 -23.30 4.65 -10.46
CA ARG A 295 -24.28 3.80 -9.76
C ARG A 295 -25.09 2.93 -10.72
N LEU A 296 -25.62 3.52 -11.79
CA LEU A 296 -26.38 2.80 -12.82
C LEU A 296 -25.55 1.74 -13.54
N ALA A 297 -24.25 1.97 -13.69
CA ALA A 297 -23.32 1.02 -14.29
C ALA A 297 -22.78 -0.05 -13.29
N GLY A 298 -23.23 -0.03 -12.02
CA GLY A 298 -22.73 -0.93 -10.98
C GLY A 298 -21.27 -0.66 -10.56
N LEU A 299 -20.73 0.50 -10.90
CA LEU A 299 -19.32 0.88 -10.68
C LEU A 299 -19.11 1.61 -9.34
N TYR A 300 -20.21 1.99 -8.67
CA TYR A 300 -20.26 2.45 -7.28
C TYR A 300 -21.27 1.58 -6.54
N PRO A 301 -20.87 0.47 -5.96
CA PRO A 301 -21.73 -0.24 -5.03
C PRO A 301 -21.94 0.65 -3.80
N ASP A 302 -23.19 0.77 -3.35
CA ASP A 302 -23.53 1.36 -2.04
C ASP A 302 -23.07 0.48 -0.87
N ALA A 303 -22.36 -0.59 -1.16
CA ALA A 303 -21.82 -1.52 -0.19
C ALA A 303 -20.39 -1.09 0.21
N GLN A 304 -20.14 -1.13 1.50
CA GLN A 304 -18.82 -1.30 2.11
C GLN A 304 -17.94 -2.15 1.20
N PRO A 305 -16.66 -1.84 1.02
CA PRO A 305 -15.78 -2.63 0.19
C PRO A 305 -15.58 -4.01 0.81
N SER A 306 -16.47 -4.91 0.51
CA SER A 306 -16.25 -6.32 0.67
C SER A 306 -15.55 -6.79 -0.60
N GLY A 307 -14.28 -7.05 -0.50
CA GLY A 307 -13.54 -7.78 -1.52
C GLY A 307 -12.75 -6.90 -2.48
N THR A 308 -11.46 -7.13 -2.40
CA THR A 308 -10.45 -6.87 -3.43
C THR A 308 -10.36 -5.42 -3.91
N TYR A 309 -9.91 -4.52 -3.04
CA TYR A 309 -8.98 -3.53 -3.50
C TYR A 309 -7.70 -4.30 -3.88
N ARG A 310 -7.63 -4.74 -5.12
CA ARG A 310 -6.33 -4.91 -5.72
C ARG A 310 -5.70 -3.53 -5.67
N THR A 311 -4.72 -3.36 -4.80
CA THR A 311 -3.75 -2.28 -4.89
C THR A 311 -2.92 -2.57 -6.13
N ASP A 312 -3.58 -2.48 -7.29
CA ASP A 312 -3.01 -2.78 -8.56
C ASP A 312 -2.13 -1.62 -8.95
N GLY A 313 -0.89 -1.89 -8.90
CA GLY A 313 0.06 -1.13 -9.64
C GLY A 313 1.01 -0.31 -8.81
N LEU A 314 1.75 -0.95 -7.95
CA LEU A 314 3.12 -0.53 -7.69
C LEU A 314 3.92 -1.78 -7.27
N LEU A 315 4.69 -2.32 -8.21
CA LEU A 315 5.88 -3.13 -7.95
C LEU A 315 5.75 -4.60 -7.53
N SER A 316 4.58 -5.21 -7.42
CA SER A 316 4.53 -6.60 -6.94
C SER A 316 4.85 -7.67 -7.98
N THR A 317 4.78 -7.38 -9.28
CA THR A 317 4.91 -8.41 -10.31
C THR A 317 6.12 -8.29 -11.23
N ALA A 318 6.64 -7.11 -11.47
CA ALA A 318 7.79 -6.94 -12.37
C ALA A 318 9.12 -7.44 -11.77
N PHE A 319 9.26 -7.41 -10.45
CA PHE A 319 10.50 -7.76 -9.76
C PHE A 319 10.69 -9.27 -9.55
N TRP A 320 9.60 -10.06 -9.50
CA TRP A 320 9.67 -11.48 -9.13
C TRP A 320 9.87 -12.45 -10.30
N HIS A 321 9.63 -12.03 -11.54
CA HIS A 321 9.80 -12.93 -12.70
C HIS A 321 11.23 -13.07 -13.21
N ASN A 322 12.18 -12.25 -12.75
CA ASN A 322 13.57 -12.31 -13.20
C ASN A 322 14.55 -12.93 -12.18
N TRP A 323 14.08 -13.43 -11.04
CA TRP A 323 14.93 -14.02 -9.99
C TRP A 323 14.42 -15.40 -9.53
N GLY A 324 13.88 -16.19 -10.45
CA GLY A 324 13.56 -17.60 -10.24
C GLY A 324 14.61 -18.51 -10.83
#